data_a2f44a90b866b147b60e1809a00d7313
#
_entry.id   a2f44a90b866b147b60e1809a00d7313
#
_cell.length_a   1.000
_cell.length_b   1.000
_cell.length_c   1.000
_cell.angle_alpha   90.00
_cell.angle_beta   90.00
_cell.angle_gamma   90.00
#
_symmetry.space_group_name_H-M   'P 1'
#
loop_
_entity.id
_entity.type
_entity.pdbx_description
1 polymer ?
#
loop_
_entity_poly.entity_id
_entity_poly.type
_entity_poly.pdbx_seq_one_letter_code
_entity_poly.pdbx_strand_id
1 'polypeptide(L)'
;MAFQISPGVNVSEIDLTAIVPAVQTTAGAFAGQFRWGPVEERVLLSNESDLVSTFQKPNGTYFKDFFVAANFLAYADTLHLVRINNTGLVNANANAATILVKSEEDYDNNYSAGISGGGQFVARFPGALGNSLKFSICASNTAFESTLTGTCTVVNGNNGITFSANQETKLTKGDRVLLGPDNDVFTIHSVATGGKSAVLTASYTGNTVNGVAAPTRQWEFYNFVTRSPGTSAWASTRGGTNDQMHVVVVDEGGDWTNVKGQVLEVFDAVSKASDAKNEDGSTNYYVDAINRRSKYLWWAGHASGLSNAGSAAAGKAFGGAIKPDTQSFASGSDGSAGTAGQYQTAYDKFKSSEEVDISIIMAGSATAPTANHIIDNIAEFRKDCVVCISPEQADVVNNSGHTNAEVDDIVEFRNALTSSSYGILDSGYKYQYDKYNDQYRYVPLNGDVAGTMARTDEIR
;
A
#
# COMPACT_ATOMS: atom_id res chain seq x y z
N MET A 1 -54.16 9.69 -6.54
CA MET A 1 -54.32 10.84 -7.46
C MET A 1 -55.70 10.74 -8.07
N ALA A 2 -56.54 11.78 -7.91
CA ALA A 2 -57.85 11.81 -8.53
C ALA A 2 -57.66 12.00 -10.05
N PHE A 3 -58.33 11.14 -10.85
CA PHE A 3 -58.28 11.23 -12.31
C PHE A 3 -59.18 12.37 -12.78
N GLN A 4 -58.63 13.29 -13.55
CA GLN A 4 -59.37 14.42 -14.10
C GLN A 4 -60.27 13.93 -15.25
N ILE A 5 -61.57 14.12 -15.11
CA ILE A 5 -62.59 13.59 -16.03
C ILE A 5 -62.95 14.57 -17.15
N SER A 6 -62.53 15.83 -17.08
CA SER A 6 -62.81 16.88 -18.10
C SER A 6 -61.56 17.71 -18.39
N PRO A 7 -61.43 18.36 -19.56
CA PRO A 7 -60.30 19.22 -19.85
C PRO A 7 -60.24 20.37 -18.83
N GLY A 8 -59.12 20.43 -18.11
CA GLY A 8 -58.84 21.46 -17.12
C GLY A 8 -57.31 21.64 -16.97
N VAL A 9 -56.90 22.81 -16.47
CA VAL A 9 -55.52 23.13 -16.15
C VAL A 9 -55.26 22.65 -14.73
N ASN A 10 -54.35 21.69 -14.55
CA ASN A 10 -53.89 21.27 -13.24
C ASN A 10 -52.70 22.17 -12.87
N VAL A 11 -52.87 23.09 -11.94
CA VAL A 11 -51.78 23.92 -11.41
C VAL A 11 -51.34 23.28 -10.12
N SER A 12 -50.09 22.77 -10.11
CA SER A 12 -49.41 22.40 -8.89
C SER A 12 -48.39 23.48 -8.54
N GLU A 13 -48.56 24.10 -7.39
CA GLU A 13 -47.57 25.03 -6.84
C GLU A 13 -46.48 24.19 -6.18
N ILE A 14 -45.26 24.27 -6.70
CA ILE A 14 -44.09 23.68 -6.07
C ILE A 14 -43.40 24.80 -5.30
N ASP A 15 -43.52 24.75 -3.98
CA ASP A 15 -42.77 25.65 -3.10
C ASP A 15 -41.28 25.24 -3.10
N LEU A 16 -40.47 25.96 -3.86
CA LEU A 16 -39.02 25.79 -3.92
C LEU A 16 -38.27 26.54 -2.80
N THR A 17 -38.99 27.27 -1.93
CA THR A 17 -38.36 28.01 -0.83
C THR A 17 -37.91 27.13 0.33
N ALA A 18 -38.35 25.86 0.38
CA ALA A 18 -37.95 24.89 1.37
C ALA A 18 -36.75 23.98 0.92
N ILE A 19 -36.28 24.12 -0.32
CA ILE A 19 -35.04 23.49 -0.74
C ILE A 19 -33.91 24.43 -0.30
N VAL A 20 -33.42 24.23 0.93
CA VAL A 20 -32.07 24.69 1.28
C VAL A 20 -31.17 23.90 0.31
N PRO A 21 -30.47 24.56 -0.63
CA PRO A 21 -29.45 23.86 -1.40
C PRO A 21 -28.53 23.20 -0.36
N ALA A 22 -28.32 21.90 -0.44
CA ALA A 22 -27.23 21.29 0.31
C ALA A 22 -26.02 22.14 0.00
N VAL A 23 -25.45 22.82 0.99
CA VAL A 23 -24.20 23.57 0.82
C VAL A 23 -23.20 22.51 0.40
N GLN A 24 -22.83 22.56 -0.87
CA GLN A 24 -21.86 21.64 -1.42
C GLN A 24 -20.55 21.94 -0.70
N THR A 25 -20.01 20.97 0.04
CA THR A 25 -18.72 21.14 0.72
C THR A 25 -17.67 21.49 -0.32
N THR A 26 -16.90 22.55 -0.07
CA THR A 26 -15.86 23.02 -0.98
C THR A 26 -14.80 21.94 -1.16
N ALA A 27 -14.78 21.28 -2.31
CA ALA A 27 -13.88 20.20 -2.61
C ALA A 27 -12.53 20.72 -3.13
N GLY A 28 -11.45 20.23 -2.53
CA GLY A 28 -10.08 20.49 -2.96
C GLY A 28 -9.56 19.44 -3.94
N ALA A 29 -8.61 19.82 -4.80
CA ALA A 29 -7.88 18.92 -5.69
C ALA A 29 -6.38 19.14 -5.57
N PHE A 30 -5.63 18.05 -5.55
CA PHE A 30 -4.17 18.07 -5.46
C PHE A 30 -3.52 16.90 -6.20
N ALA A 31 -2.40 17.16 -6.89
CA ALA A 31 -1.56 16.11 -7.45
C ALA A 31 -0.14 16.22 -6.89
N GLY A 32 0.41 15.10 -6.40
CA GLY A 32 1.72 15.11 -5.73
C GLY A 32 2.43 13.75 -5.71
N GLN A 33 3.64 13.75 -5.15
CA GLN A 33 4.47 12.57 -4.94
C GLN A 33 4.24 11.99 -3.54
N PHE A 34 4.06 10.66 -3.46
CA PHE A 34 3.85 9.95 -2.21
C PHE A 34 4.61 8.63 -2.20
N ARG A 35 4.87 8.09 -1.00
CA ARG A 35 5.63 6.84 -0.82
C ARG A 35 4.85 5.59 -1.23
N TRP A 36 3.52 5.66 -1.24
CA TRP A 36 2.62 4.53 -1.44
C TRP A 36 1.31 5.01 -2.04
N GLY A 37 0.40 4.08 -2.36
CA GLY A 37 -0.93 4.38 -2.86
C GLY A 37 -1.05 4.33 -4.38
N PRO A 38 -2.30 4.37 -4.90
CA PRO A 38 -2.58 4.28 -6.32
C PRO A 38 -1.95 5.44 -7.09
N VAL A 39 -1.52 5.16 -8.31
CA VAL A 39 -0.85 6.10 -9.21
C VAL A 39 -1.79 6.46 -10.35
N GLU A 40 -1.88 7.75 -10.72
CA GLU A 40 -2.76 8.29 -11.77
C GLU A 40 -4.26 8.01 -11.55
N GLU A 41 -4.65 7.70 -10.34
CA GLU A 41 -6.04 7.49 -9.92
C GLU A 41 -6.47 8.58 -8.93
N ARG A 42 -7.73 9.07 -9.05
CA ARG A 42 -8.30 10.04 -8.12
C ARG A 42 -8.75 9.32 -6.85
N VAL A 43 -8.21 9.69 -5.72
CA VAL A 43 -8.61 9.19 -4.40
C VAL A 43 -9.29 10.30 -3.61
N LEU A 44 -10.47 10.03 -3.09
CA LEU A 44 -11.17 10.94 -2.18
C LEU A 44 -10.68 10.71 -0.74
N LEU A 45 -10.29 11.79 -0.07
CA LEU A 45 -9.79 11.78 1.30
C LEU A 45 -10.61 12.75 2.15
N SER A 46 -10.93 12.33 3.37
CA SER A 46 -11.73 13.14 4.29
C SER A 46 -10.95 13.70 5.48
N ASN A 47 -9.78 13.14 5.76
CA ASN A 47 -8.96 13.56 6.89
C ASN A 47 -7.50 13.09 6.74
N GLU A 48 -6.60 13.56 7.62
CA GLU A 48 -5.19 13.17 7.63
C GLU A 48 -4.97 11.67 7.89
N SER A 49 -5.87 11.01 8.64
CA SER A 49 -5.75 9.56 8.87
C SER A 49 -6.00 8.76 7.59
N ASP A 50 -6.94 9.20 6.75
CA ASP A 50 -7.20 8.61 5.43
C ASP A 50 -5.99 8.82 4.50
N LEU A 51 -5.39 10.03 4.53
CA LEU A 51 -4.17 10.33 3.79
C LEU A 51 -3.02 9.38 4.19
N VAL A 52 -2.79 9.20 5.50
CA VAL A 52 -1.75 8.29 6.02
C VAL A 52 -2.07 6.84 5.70
N SER A 53 -3.33 6.41 5.80
CA SER A 53 -3.72 5.02 5.53
C SER A 53 -3.54 4.65 4.05
N THR A 54 -3.74 5.59 3.14
CA THR A 54 -3.68 5.37 1.69
C THR A 54 -2.29 5.63 1.12
N PHE A 55 -1.65 6.75 1.49
CA PHE A 55 -0.39 7.22 0.88
C PHE A 55 0.82 7.10 1.80
N GLN A 56 0.61 6.67 3.04
CA GLN A 56 1.61 6.52 4.11
C GLN A 56 2.19 7.84 4.63
N LYS A 57 2.97 7.72 5.71
CA LYS A 57 3.62 8.85 6.38
C LYS A 57 4.64 9.52 5.46
N PRO A 58 4.88 10.84 5.58
CA PRO A 58 5.88 11.53 4.79
C PRO A 58 7.29 11.04 5.11
N ASN A 59 8.18 11.18 4.13
CA ASN A 59 9.61 10.98 4.30
C ASN A 59 10.38 12.28 4.02
N GLY A 60 11.72 12.21 4.02
CA GLY A 60 12.58 13.35 3.73
C GLY A 60 12.45 13.93 2.31
N THR A 61 11.85 13.19 1.37
CA THR A 61 11.74 13.58 -0.04
C THR A 61 10.35 14.15 -0.37
N TYR A 62 9.28 13.50 0.10
CA TYR A 62 7.90 13.81 -0.32
C TYR A 62 7.09 14.57 0.73
N PHE A 63 7.74 15.09 1.78
CA PHE A 63 7.06 15.80 2.88
C PHE A 63 6.27 17.03 2.42
N LYS A 64 6.75 17.76 1.40
CA LYS A 64 6.06 18.96 0.92
C LYS A 64 4.66 18.63 0.40
N ASP A 65 4.58 17.66 -0.49
CA ASP A 65 3.30 17.24 -1.08
C ASP A 65 2.36 16.64 -0.03
N PHE A 66 2.93 15.83 0.90
CA PHE A 66 2.14 15.30 2.01
C PHE A 66 1.54 16.41 2.88
N PHE A 67 2.35 17.41 3.28
CA PHE A 67 1.86 18.47 4.16
C PHE A 67 0.96 19.49 3.45
N VAL A 68 1.07 19.70 2.15
CA VAL A 68 0.08 20.47 1.39
C VAL A 68 -1.30 19.81 1.52
N ALA A 69 -1.39 18.50 1.27
CA ALA A 69 -2.63 17.75 1.43
C ALA A 69 -3.12 17.73 2.89
N ALA A 70 -2.23 17.43 3.86
CA ALA A 70 -2.58 17.36 5.28
C ALA A 70 -3.04 18.72 5.84
N ASN A 71 -2.42 19.82 5.40
CA ASN A 71 -2.80 21.17 5.84
C ASN A 71 -4.17 21.57 5.29
N PHE A 72 -4.51 21.22 4.05
CA PHE A 72 -5.86 21.39 3.52
C PHE A 72 -6.89 20.59 4.34
N LEU A 73 -6.61 19.30 4.60
CA LEU A 73 -7.48 18.41 5.38
C LEU A 73 -7.61 18.79 6.86
N ALA A 74 -6.80 19.72 7.36
CA ALA A 74 -6.99 20.29 8.70
C ALA A 74 -8.16 21.29 8.76
N TYR A 75 -8.63 21.78 7.62
CA TYR A 75 -9.69 22.79 7.50
C TYR A 75 -10.92 22.28 6.75
N ALA A 76 -10.76 21.30 5.86
CA ALA A 76 -11.82 20.78 4.98
C ALA A 76 -11.79 19.24 5.00
N ASP A 77 -12.93 18.62 4.66
CA ASP A 77 -13.14 17.17 4.71
C ASP A 77 -13.26 16.50 3.34
N THR A 78 -13.03 17.23 2.25
CA THR A 78 -13.19 16.73 0.90
C THR A 78 -11.99 17.11 0.03
N LEU A 79 -11.06 16.17 -0.16
CA LEU A 79 -9.87 16.33 -0.99
C LEU A 79 -9.78 15.21 -2.02
N HIS A 80 -9.81 15.56 -3.29
CA HIS A 80 -9.44 14.66 -4.39
C HIS A 80 -7.93 14.72 -4.62
N LEU A 81 -7.25 13.59 -4.41
CA LEU A 81 -5.80 13.50 -4.53
C LEU A 81 -5.39 12.52 -5.63
N VAL A 82 -4.39 12.88 -6.43
CA VAL A 82 -3.76 12.02 -7.44
C VAL A 82 -2.27 11.89 -7.17
N ARG A 83 -1.78 10.66 -7.05
CA ARG A 83 -0.34 10.37 -7.02
C ARG A 83 0.22 10.39 -8.43
N ILE A 84 1.29 11.16 -8.66
CA ILE A 84 1.92 11.25 -9.98
C ILE A 84 2.68 9.97 -10.33
N ASN A 85 2.83 9.70 -11.64
CA ASN A 85 3.58 8.57 -12.18
C ASN A 85 5.03 9.00 -12.47
N ASN A 86 5.91 8.84 -11.50
CA ASN A 86 7.33 9.18 -11.64
C ASN A 86 8.03 8.19 -12.57
N THR A 87 9.02 8.66 -13.32
CA THR A 87 9.89 7.77 -14.11
C THR A 87 10.65 6.82 -13.19
N GLY A 88 10.56 5.52 -13.46
CA GLY A 88 11.26 4.49 -12.67
C GLY A 88 10.54 4.04 -11.41
N LEU A 89 9.23 4.30 -11.29
CA LEU A 89 8.39 3.64 -10.29
C LEU A 89 8.39 2.12 -10.51
N VAL A 90 8.57 1.34 -9.44
CA VAL A 90 8.58 -0.13 -9.49
C VAL A 90 7.89 -0.70 -8.26
N ASN A 91 7.01 -1.69 -8.44
CA ASN A 91 6.45 -2.49 -7.35
C ASN A 91 7.50 -3.48 -6.84
N ALA A 92 7.73 -3.48 -5.54
CA ALA A 92 8.60 -4.48 -4.91
C ALA A 92 8.06 -5.90 -5.12
N ASN A 93 8.94 -6.86 -5.35
CA ASN A 93 8.57 -8.26 -5.52
C ASN A 93 9.72 -9.19 -5.16
N ALA A 94 9.43 -10.50 -5.02
CA ALA A 94 10.41 -11.47 -4.56
C ALA A 94 11.51 -11.80 -5.60
N ASN A 95 11.23 -11.57 -6.89
CA ASN A 95 12.16 -11.89 -7.97
C ASN A 95 12.99 -10.68 -8.45
N ALA A 96 12.85 -9.54 -7.78
CA ALA A 96 13.51 -8.28 -8.15
C ALA A 96 13.25 -7.84 -9.61
N ALA A 97 12.10 -8.22 -10.17
CA ALA A 97 11.71 -7.85 -11.53
C ALA A 97 11.20 -6.40 -11.58
N THR A 98 11.41 -5.73 -12.72
CA THR A 98 10.87 -4.41 -12.97
C THR A 98 9.40 -4.51 -13.37
N ILE A 99 8.50 -4.30 -12.43
CA ILE A 99 7.05 -4.41 -12.58
C ILE A 99 6.42 -3.09 -12.14
N LEU A 100 5.42 -2.60 -12.89
CA LEU A 100 4.64 -1.44 -12.52
C LEU A 100 3.15 -1.77 -12.61
N VAL A 101 2.53 -1.93 -11.44
CA VAL A 101 1.07 -2.00 -11.25
C VAL A 101 0.66 -0.71 -10.56
N LYS A 102 -0.06 0.15 -11.25
CA LYS A 102 -0.38 1.51 -10.81
C LYS A 102 -1.54 1.57 -9.82
N SER A 103 -2.60 0.80 -10.11
CA SER A 103 -3.88 0.85 -9.40
C SER A 103 -4.59 -0.50 -9.47
N GLU A 104 -5.74 -0.61 -8.83
CA GLU A 104 -6.63 -1.78 -8.93
C GLU A 104 -7.16 -1.95 -10.34
N GLU A 105 -7.59 -0.86 -10.98
CA GLU A 105 -8.03 -0.89 -12.38
C GLU A 105 -6.92 -1.37 -13.33
N ASP A 106 -5.68 -0.92 -13.15
CA ASP A 106 -4.53 -1.37 -13.94
C ASP A 106 -4.25 -2.87 -13.70
N TYR A 107 -4.37 -3.35 -12.45
CA TYR A 107 -4.23 -4.75 -12.12
C TYR A 107 -5.30 -5.60 -12.82
N ASP A 108 -6.56 -5.22 -12.71
CA ASP A 108 -7.69 -5.97 -13.27
C ASP A 108 -7.62 -6.04 -14.80
N ASN A 109 -7.25 -4.94 -15.46
CA ASN A 109 -7.16 -4.85 -16.91
C ASN A 109 -5.94 -5.58 -17.50
N ASN A 110 -4.79 -5.57 -16.81
CA ASN A 110 -3.52 -6.00 -17.40
C ASN A 110 -2.89 -7.20 -16.70
N TYR A 111 -3.22 -7.50 -15.44
CA TYR A 111 -2.48 -8.45 -14.60
C TYR A 111 -3.34 -9.50 -13.89
N SER A 112 -4.65 -9.50 -14.07
CA SER A 112 -5.57 -10.44 -13.39
C SER A 112 -5.29 -11.92 -13.71
N ALA A 113 -4.66 -12.21 -14.85
CA ALA A 113 -4.22 -13.56 -15.24
C ALA A 113 -2.86 -13.96 -14.64
N GLY A 114 -2.19 -13.06 -13.92
CA GLY A 114 -0.86 -13.22 -13.34
C GLY A 114 0.14 -12.21 -13.88
N ILE A 115 1.24 -12.01 -13.14
CA ILE A 115 2.30 -11.06 -13.45
C ILE A 115 3.59 -11.81 -13.77
N SER A 116 3.99 -11.80 -15.03
CA SER A 116 5.21 -12.46 -15.46
C SER A 116 6.44 -11.89 -14.72
N GLY A 117 7.24 -12.77 -14.12
CA GLY A 117 8.43 -12.39 -13.36
C GLY A 117 8.15 -11.93 -11.93
N GLY A 118 6.90 -11.72 -11.51
CA GLY A 118 6.54 -11.21 -10.18
C GLY A 118 6.64 -12.21 -9.03
N GLY A 119 6.89 -13.48 -9.32
CA GLY A 119 6.85 -14.53 -8.31
C GLY A 119 5.41 -14.88 -7.92
N GLN A 120 5.17 -15.10 -6.64
CA GLN A 120 3.83 -15.41 -6.12
C GLN A 120 3.00 -14.15 -5.88
N PHE A 121 3.66 -13.12 -5.36
CA PHE A 121 3.03 -11.83 -5.02
C PHE A 121 3.95 -10.68 -5.42
N VAL A 122 3.33 -9.54 -5.69
CA VAL A 122 3.99 -8.24 -5.84
C VAL A 122 3.38 -7.25 -4.85
N ALA A 123 4.13 -6.23 -4.47
CA ALA A 123 3.62 -5.15 -3.63
C ALA A 123 2.44 -4.44 -4.31
N ARG A 124 1.39 -4.12 -3.54
CA ARG A 124 0.14 -3.58 -4.09
C ARG A 124 0.34 -2.30 -4.90
N PHE A 125 1.23 -1.42 -4.43
CA PHE A 125 1.56 -0.18 -5.12
C PHE A 125 3.08 -0.03 -5.30
N PRO A 126 3.54 0.74 -6.28
CA PRO A 126 4.96 0.96 -6.50
C PRO A 126 5.56 1.86 -5.43
N GLY A 127 6.82 1.63 -5.11
CA GLY A 127 7.58 2.41 -4.15
C GLY A 127 8.61 1.60 -3.36
N ALA A 128 9.63 2.29 -2.87
CA ALA A 128 10.70 1.70 -2.05
C ALA A 128 10.18 1.10 -0.74
N LEU A 129 9.04 1.61 -0.22
CA LEU A 129 8.41 1.11 0.99
C LEU A 129 8.02 -0.38 0.88
N GLY A 130 7.69 -0.85 -0.32
CA GLY A 130 7.40 -2.25 -0.59
C GLY A 130 8.56 -3.21 -0.30
N ASN A 131 9.82 -2.73 -0.28
CA ASN A 131 10.99 -3.54 0.03
C ASN A 131 11.04 -3.99 1.49
N SER A 132 10.26 -3.36 2.37
CA SER A 132 10.10 -3.77 3.77
C SER A 132 9.16 -4.96 3.96
N LEU A 133 8.48 -5.40 2.90
CA LEU A 133 7.51 -6.49 2.97
C LEU A 133 8.17 -7.86 2.81
N LYS A 134 7.64 -8.83 3.53
CA LYS A 134 7.90 -10.26 3.39
C LYS A 134 6.58 -11.00 3.40
N PHE A 135 6.46 -12.07 2.63
CA PHE A 135 5.34 -13.00 2.77
C PHE A 135 5.83 -14.40 3.11
N SER A 136 4.96 -15.18 3.72
CA SER A 136 5.19 -16.60 3.98
C SER A 136 3.92 -17.40 3.68
N ILE A 137 4.07 -18.43 2.84
CA ILE A 137 3.01 -19.37 2.46
C ILE A 137 3.25 -20.69 3.18
N CYS A 138 2.25 -21.15 3.94
CA CYS A 138 2.20 -22.49 4.51
C CYS A 138 1.10 -23.29 3.79
N ALA A 139 1.48 -24.16 2.85
CA ALA A 139 0.55 -24.78 1.91
C ALA A 139 0.23 -26.24 2.20
N SER A 140 0.73 -26.80 3.31
CA SER A 140 0.47 -28.18 3.72
C SER A 140 0.64 -28.38 5.23
N ASN A 141 0.07 -29.45 5.76
CA ASN A 141 0.30 -29.84 7.14
C ASN A 141 1.80 -30.08 7.43
N THR A 142 2.53 -30.70 6.49
CA THR A 142 3.98 -30.90 6.61
C THR A 142 4.78 -29.59 6.62
N ALA A 143 4.32 -28.59 5.88
CA ALA A 143 4.91 -27.24 5.93
C ALA A 143 4.57 -26.51 7.22
N PHE A 144 3.46 -26.83 7.87
CA PHE A 144 3.05 -26.24 9.13
C PHE A 144 3.85 -26.80 10.31
N GLU A 145 3.91 -28.12 10.43
CA GLU A 145 4.65 -28.84 11.45
C GLU A 145 5.19 -30.15 10.90
N SER A 146 6.42 -30.48 11.18
CA SER A 146 7.03 -31.77 10.78
C SER A 146 8.24 -32.12 11.62
N THR A 147 8.46 -33.42 11.85
CA THR A 147 9.69 -33.90 12.45
C THR A 147 10.81 -33.85 11.42
N LEU A 148 11.95 -33.28 11.78
CA LEU A 148 13.16 -33.28 10.97
C LEU A 148 13.74 -34.68 10.86
N THR A 149 14.64 -34.90 9.89
CA THR A 149 15.15 -36.24 9.60
C THR A 149 16.48 -36.52 10.36
N GLY A 150 16.63 -37.74 10.83
CA GLY A 150 17.88 -38.20 11.45
C GLY A 150 17.99 -37.79 12.91
N THR A 151 19.20 -37.43 13.33
CA THR A 151 19.50 -37.00 14.69
C THR A 151 20.07 -35.60 14.73
N CYS A 152 20.00 -34.94 15.88
CA CYS A 152 20.59 -33.62 16.09
C CYS A 152 21.51 -33.58 17.32
N THR A 153 22.42 -32.62 17.30
CA THR A 153 23.29 -32.25 18.42
C THR A 153 23.22 -30.75 18.62
N VAL A 154 22.98 -30.34 19.87
CA VAL A 154 23.05 -28.94 20.30
C VAL A 154 23.65 -28.87 21.71
N VAL A 155 24.55 -27.92 21.93
CA VAL A 155 25.33 -27.78 23.18
C VAL A 155 24.77 -26.58 23.95
N ASN A 156 24.59 -26.77 25.25
CA ASN A 156 24.20 -25.67 26.16
C ASN A 156 25.17 -24.48 26.01
N GLY A 157 24.62 -23.28 25.93
CA GLY A 157 25.37 -22.03 25.72
C GLY A 157 25.78 -21.77 24.28
N ASN A 158 25.56 -22.71 23.33
CA ASN A 158 25.88 -22.54 21.92
C ASN A 158 24.58 -22.24 21.09
N ASN A 159 24.70 -21.48 20.02
CA ASN A 159 23.62 -21.24 19.07
C ASN A 159 23.69 -22.13 17.81
N GLY A 160 24.71 -22.97 17.68
CA GLY A 160 24.85 -23.94 16.59
C GLY A 160 24.10 -25.23 16.87
N ILE A 161 23.32 -25.71 15.87
CA ILE A 161 22.71 -27.04 15.87
C ILE A 161 23.23 -27.82 14.65
N THR A 162 23.61 -29.08 14.86
CA THR A 162 24.05 -29.97 13.79
C THR A 162 23.10 -31.14 13.60
N PHE A 163 22.94 -31.60 12.36
CA PHE A 163 22.07 -32.71 11.98
C PHE A 163 22.85 -33.81 11.28
N SER A 164 22.45 -35.06 11.50
CA SER A 164 23.03 -36.20 10.79
C SER A 164 22.58 -36.27 9.33
N ALA A 165 21.42 -35.69 9.00
CA ALA A 165 20.84 -35.69 7.67
C ALA A 165 20.68 -34.24 7.15
N ASN A 166 20.59 -34.10 5.81
CA ASN A 166 20.30 -32.80 5.17
C ASN A 166 18.88 -32.34 5.48
N GLN A 167 18.72 -31.08 5.95
CA GLN A 167 17.44 -30.45 6.31
C GLN A 167 17.04 -29.32 5.34
N GLU A 168 17.79 -29.02 4.27
CA GLU A 168 17.51 -27.89 3.36
C GLU A 168 16.10 -27.91 2.76
N THR A 169 15.57 -29.11 2.51
CA THR A 169 14.22 -29.27 1.96
C THR A 169 13.12 -29.11 3.00
N LYS A 170 13.44 -29.09 4.30
CA LYS A 170 12.47 -29.08 5.40
C LYS A 170 12.58 -27.88 6.31
N LEU A 171 13.75 -27.24 6.38
CA LEU A 171 14.04 -26.17 7.33
C LEU A 171 14.35 -24.87 6.59
N THR A 172 13.81 -23.78 7.10
CA THR A 172 13.94 -22.43 6.52
C THR A 172 14.32 -21.45 7.64
N LYS A 173 15.00 -20.35 7.30
CA LYS A 173 15.20 -19.21 8.21
C LYS A 173 13.85 -18.74 8.75
N GLY A 174 13.77 -18.48 10.05
CA GLY A 174 12.56 -18.09 10.74
C GLY A 174 11.77 -19.26 11.34
N ASP A 175 11.93 -20.50 10.83
CA ASP A 175 11.27 -21.67 11.40
C ASP A 175 11.58 -21.85 12.90
N ARG A 176 10.62 -22.37 13.62
CA ARG A 176 10.74 -22.72 15.03
C ARG A 176 11.13 -24.19 15.16
N VAL A 177 12.04 -24.50 16.05
CA VAL A 177 12.43 -25.87 16.38
C VAL A 177 12.22 -26.13 17.87
N LEU A 178 11.67 -27.28 18.20
CA LEU A 178 11.39 -27.72 19.57
C LEU A 178 12.56 -28.58 20.02
N LEU A 179 13.38 -28.06 20.94
CA LEU A 179 14.61 -28.69 21.40
C LEU A 179 14.52 -29.14 22.84
N GLY A 180 15.23 -30.23 23.17
CA GLY A 180 15.30 -30.75 24.52
C GLY A 180 14.07 -31.52 24.96
N PRO A 181 14.08 -32.11 26.18
CA PRO A 181 12.98 -32.92 26.71
C PRO A 181 11.71 -32.10 27.00
N ASP A 182 11.87 -30.79 27.27
CA ASP A 182 10.77 -29.88 27.58
C ASP A 182 10.18 -29.21 26.33
N ASN A 183 10.71 -29.52 25.14
CA ASN A 183 10.32 -28.92 23.85
C ASN A 183 10.44 -27.40 23.83
N ASP A 184 11.52 -26.87 24.37
CA ASP A 184 11.80 -25.44 24.33
C ASP A 184 11.89 -24.94 22.88
N VAL A 185 11.26 -23.80 22.63
CA VAL A 185 11.15 -23.25 21.25
C VAL A 185 12.31 -22.32 20.95
N PHE A 186 13.05 -22.66 19.91
CA PHE A 186 14.12 -21.82 19.35
C PHE A 186 13.83 -21.47 17.89
N THR A 187 14.24 -20.27 17.46
CA THR A 187 14.06 -19.82 16.08
C THR A 187 15.34 -20.00 15.28
N ILE A 188 15.21 -20.45 14.05
CA ILE A 188 16.32 -20.63 13.10
C ILE A 188 16.72 -19.26 12.54
N HIS A 189 17.99 -18.87 12.77
CA HIS A 189 18.59 -17.69 12.15
C HIS A 189 19.04 -17.96 10.71
N SER A 190 19.70 -19.10 10.50
CA SER A 190 20.21 -19.52 9.19
C SER A 190 20.37 -21.01 9.09
N VAL A 191 20.30 -21.55 7.87
CA VAL A 191 20.57 -22.95 7.54
C VAL A 191 21.79 -22.97 6.63
N ALA A 192 22.80 -23.78 6.95
CA ALA A 192 23.98 -23.90 6.13
C ALA A 192 23.71 -24.69 4.83
N THR A 193 24.45 -24.39 3.78
CA THR A 193 24.44 -25.16 2.53
C THR A 193 24.68 -26.63 2.81
N GLY A 194 23.86 -27.52 2.25
CA GLY A 194 23.86 -28.95 2.55
C GLY A 194 23.04 -29.34 3.79
N GLY A 195 22.43 -28.38 4.50
CA GLY A 195 21.41 -28.57 5.53
C GLY A 195 21.82 -29.42 6.74
N LYS A 196 23.09 -29.67 6.93
CA LYS A 196 23.60 -30.46 8.08
C LYS A 196 23.91 -29.62 9.30
N SER A 197 23.83 -28.30 9.21
CA SER A 197 23.94 -27.41 10.34
C SER A 197 23.02 -26.18 10.17
N ALA A 198 22.57 -25.62 11.29
CA ALA A 198 21.83 -24.38 11.35
C ALA A 198 22.31 -23.56 12.56
N VAL A 199 22.01 -22.26 12.53
CA VAL A 199 22.28 -21.34 13.63
C VAL A 199 20.93 -20.86 14.19
N LEU A 200 20.81 -20.90 15.51
CA LEU A 200 19.66 -20.38 16.26
C LEU A 200 19.80 -18.86 16.44
N THR A 201 18.70 -18.15 16.62
CA THR A 201 18.69 -16.71 16.93
C THR A 201 19.22 -16.42 18.34
N ALA A 202 19.11 -17.38 19.26
CA ALA A 202 19.60 -17.29 20.63
C ALA A 202 20.38 -18.55 20.98
N SER A 203 21.28 -18.47 21.99
CA SER A 203 22.00 -19.63 22.50
C SER A 203 21.04 -20.62 23.15
N TYR A 204 21.28 -21.91 22.93
CA TYR A 204 20.50 -22.98 23.54
C TYR A 204 20.77 -23.01 25.05
N THR A 205 19.67 -22.94 25.83
CA THR A 205 19.72 -22.87 27.30
C THR A 205 19.39 -24.21 27.99
N GLY A 206 18.92 -25.20 27.23
CA GLY A 206 18.60 -26.52 27.78
C GLY A 206 19.85 -27.41 27.98
N ASN A 207 19.63 -28.62 28.48
CA ASN A 207 20.71 -29.58 28.63
C ASN A 207 21.31 -29.98 27.27
N THR A 208 22.64 -30.09 27.22
CA THR A 208 23.32 -30.54 26.00
C THR A 208 22.72 -31.86 25.51
N VAL A 209 22.28 -31.90 24.26
CA VAL A 209 21.79 -33.10 23.59
C VAL A 209 22.76 -33.50 22.50
N ASN A 210 23.07 -34.80 22.41
CA ASN A 210 24.04 -35.29 21.46
C ASN A 210 23.51 -36.56 20.76
N GLY A 211 23.31 -36.46 19.45
CA GLY A 211 22.83 -37.58 18.63
C GLY A 211 21.42 -38.06 18.95
N VAL A 212 20.56 -37.22 19.53
CA VAL A 212 19.17 -37.56 19.79
C VAL A 212 18.32 -37.44 18.52
N ALA A 213 17.10 -37.97 18.53
CA ALA A 213 16.19 -37.84 17.42
C ALA A 213 16.04 -36.37 17.02
N ALA A 214 15.99 -36.09 15.70
CA ALA A 214 15.88 -34.73 15.21
C ALA A 214 14.57 -34.07 15.70
N PRO A 215 14.59 -32.78 16.00
CA PRO A 215 13.49 -32.07 16.62
C PRO A 215 12.28 -31.91 15.69
N THR A 216 11.13 -31.57 16.25
CA THR A 216 9.99 -31.09 15.51
C THR A 216 10.26 -29.65 15.06
N ARG A 217 10.00 -29.39 13.78
CA ARG A 217 10.01 -28.07 13.18
C ARG A 217 8.57 -27.57 13.08
N GLN A 218 8.35 -26.32 13.47
CA GLN A 218 7.09 -25.58 13.28
C GLN A 218 7.35 -24.36 12.38
N TRP A 219 6.35 -24.00 11.60
CA TRP A 219 6.36 -22.79 10.79
C TRP A 219 6.62 -21.52 11.64
N GLU A 220 7.34 -20.52 11.11
CA GLU A 220 7.62 -19.24 11.77
C GLU A 220 6.34 -18.62 12.40
N PHE A 221 5.21 -18.69 11.67
CA PHE A 221 3.93 -18.09 12.07
C PHE A 221 2.93 -19.09 12.66
N TYR A 222 3.42 -20.19 13.22
CA TYR A 222 2.59 -21.25 13.82
C TYR A 222 1.52 -20.73 14.78
N ASN A 223 1.84 -19.73 15.61
CA ASN A 223 0.91 -19.19 16.61
C ASN A 223 -0.04 -18.12 16.08
N PHE A 224 0.07 -17.72 14.82
CA PHE A 224 -0.80 -16.71 14.20
C PHE A 224 -2.03 -17.29 13.52
N VAL A 225 -2.14 -18.61 13.44
CA VAL A 225 -3.25 -19.35 12.83
C VAL A 225 -3.76 -20.40 13.79
N THR A 226 -5.00 -20.83 13.60
CA THR A 226 -5.69 -21.71 14.57
C THR A 226 -5.38 -23.19 14.41
N ARG A 227 -4.99 -23.61 13.20
CA ARG A 227 -4.73 -25.01 12.87
C ARG A 227 -3.84 -25.15 11.64
N SER A 228 -3.34 -26.35 11.38
CA SER A 228 -2.65 -26.63 10.11
C SER A 228 -3.61 -26.56 8.93
N PRO A 229 -3.10 -26.19 7.72
CA PRO A 229 -3.92 -26.23 6.51
C PRO A 229 -4.28 -27.69 6.16
N GLY A 230 -5.50 -27.90 5.72
CA GLY A 230 -6.04 -29.22 5.42
C GLY A 230 -7.01 -29.21 4.24
N THR A 231 -8.15 -29.86 4.40
CA THR A 231 -9.22 -29.89 3.41
C THR A 231 -10.40 -29.06 3.90
N SER A 232 -10.84 -28.10 3.09
CA SER A 232 -12.04 -27.32 3.40
C SER A 232 -13.31 -28.16 3.28
N ALA A 233 -14.38 -27.74 3.96
CA ALA A 233 -15.69 -28.38 3.80
C ALA A 233 -16.16 -28.31 2.35
N TRP A 234 -15.91 -27.21 1.65
CA TRP A 234 -16.23 -27.03 0.23
C TRP A 234 -15.56 -28.09 -0.66
N ALA A 235 -14.24 -28.27 -0.51
CA ALA A 235 -13.51 -29.27 -1.29
C ALA A 235 -13.92 -30.70 -0.93
N SER A 236 -14.06 -30.98 0.37
CA SER A 236 -14.45 -32.31 0.86
C SER A 236 -15.77 -32.81 0.27
N THR A 237 -16.80 -31.96 0.23
CA THR A 237 -18.12 -32.32 -0.36
C THR A 237 -18.08 -32.56 -1.88
N ARG A 238 -16.99 -32.17 -2.54
CA ARG A 238 -16.72 -32.32 -3.98
C ARG A 238 -15.67 -33.37 -4.29
N GLY A 239 -15.25 -34.14 -3.29
CA GLY A 239 -14.19 -35.14 -3.43
C GLY A 239 -12.80 -34.58 -3.63
N GLY A 240 -12.61 -33.30 -3.31
CA GLY A 240 -11.30 -32.64 -3.29
C GLY A 240 -10.59 -32.81 -1.96
N THR A 241 -9.24 -32.67 -1.95
CA THR A 241 -8.42 -32.82 -0.74
C THR A 241 -7.27 -31.79 -0.72
N ASN A 242 -6.83 -31.40 0.50
CA ASN A 242 -5.67 -30.59 0.77
C ASN A 242 -5.69 -29.21 0.08
N ASP A 243 -6.84 -28.62 -0.07
CA ASP A 243 -7.02 -27.35 -0.76
C ASP A 243 -6.62 -26.12 0.09
N GLN A 244 -6.57 -26.24 1.42
CA GLN A 244 -6.26 -25.10 2.29
C GLN A 244 -4.78 -24.74 2.32
N MET A 245 -4.51 -23.45 2.55
CA MET A 245 -3.19 -22.90 2.87
C MET A 245 -3.33 -21.64 3.71
N HIS A 246 -2.23 -21.22 4.34
CA HIS A 246 -2.13 -19.94 5.04
C HIS A 246 -1.15 -19.03 4.33
N VAL A 247 -1.44 -17.73 4.32
CA VAL A 247 -0.52 -16.69 3.84
C VAL A 247 -0.40 -15.61 4.89
N VAL A 248 0.83 -15.23 5.23
CA VAL A 248 1.12 -14.17 6.19
C VAL A 248 1.96 -13.10 5.52
N VAL A 249 1.60 -11.84 5.76
CA VAL A 249 2.33 -10.66 5.28
C VAL A 249 2.98 -9.99 6.47
N VAL A 250 4.24 -9.61 6.33
CA VAL A 250 5.10 -9.16 7.43
C VAL A 250 5.84 -7.89 7.02
N ASP A 251 5.98 -6.95 7.95
CA ASP A 251 6.89 -5.81 7.88
C ASP A 251 8.30 -6.25 8.29
N GLU A 252 9.06 -6.83 7.37
CA GLU A 252 10.39 -7.36 7.66
C GLU A 252 11.38 -6.25 8.04
N GLY A 253 11.32 -5.12 7.36
CA GLY A 253 12.20 -3.96 7.56
C GLY A 253 11.78 -3.08 8.74
N GLY A 254 10.50 -3.06 9.09
CA GLY A 254 9.92 -2.17 10.11
C GLY A 254 9.51 -0.80 9.57
N ASP A 255 9.48 -0.58 8.25
CA ASP A 255 9.20 0.74 7.66
C ASP A 255 7.72 1.11 7.71
N TRP A 256 6.84 0.15 7.93
CA TRP A 256 5.39 0.33 8.08
C TRP A 256 4.98 0.62 9.52
N THR A 257 5.50 -0.16 10.45
CA THR A 257 5.06 -0.19 11.85
C THR A 257 6.08 0.36 12.83
N ASN A 258 7.31 0.63 12.40
CA ASN A 258 8.51 0.87 13.21
C ASN A 258 8.94 -0.34 14.04
N VAL A 259 8.39 -1.54 13.78
CA VAL A 259 8.74 -2.81 14.46
C VAL A 259 9.10 -3.85 13.41
N LYS A 260 10.37 -4.23 13.36
CA LYS A 260 10.86 -5.27 12.44
C LYS A 260 10.21 -6.62 12.72
N GLY A 261 9.74 -7.28 11.67
CA GLY A 261 9.12 -8.59 11.76
C GLY A 261 7.66 -8.56 12.25
N GLN A 262 7.04 -7.39 12.36
CA GLN A 262 5.62 -7.26 12.72
C GLN A 262 4.73 -7.88 11.65
N VAL A 263 3.81 -8.77 12.06
CA VAL A 263 2.80 -9.33 11.16
C VAL A 263 1.78 -8.25 10.83
N LEU A 264 1.54 -8.04 9.54
CA LEU A 264 0.60 -7.05 9.00
C LEU A 264 -0.76 -7.67 8.67
N GLU A 265 -0.74 -8.83 7.98
CA GLU A 265 -1.96 -9.53 7.57
C GLU A 265 -1.79 -11.04 7.71
N VAL A 266 -2.90 -11.72 8.03
CA VAL A 266 -2.99 -13.17 8.08
C VAL A 266 -4.20 -13.62 7.27
N PHE A 267 -3.95 -14.45 6.26
CA PHE A 267 -4.98 -15.13 5.48
C PHE A 267 -5.02 -16.58 5.92
N ASP A 268 -5.86 -16.86 6.91
CA ASP A 268 -6.01 -18.19 7.52
C ASP A 268 -6.92 -19.09 6.67
N ALA A 269 -6.50 -20.32 6.40
CA ALA A 269 -7.25 -21.38 5.74
C ALA A 269 -7.91 -20.98 4.40
N VAL A 270 -7.24 -20.12 3.60
CA VAL A 270 -7.68 -19.82 2.23
C VAL A 270 -7.48 -21.01 1.32
N SER A 271 -8.32 -21.15 0.28
CA SER A 271 -8.33 -22.33 -0.59
C SER A 271 -7.53 -22.12 -1.88
N LYS A 272 -6.84 -23.14 -2.34
CA LYS A 272 -6.20 -23.25 -3.66
C LYS A 272 -7.22 -23.51 -4.78
N ALA A 273 -8.44 -23.92 -4.44
CA ALA A 273 -9.50 -24.19 -5.39
C ALA A 273 -10.19 -22.89 -5.84
N SER A 274 -10.28 -22.67 -7.16
CA SER A 274 -10.82 -21.43 -7.75
C SER A 274 -12.31 -21.22 -7.50
N ASP A 275 -13.07 -22.30 -7.24
CA ASP A 275 -14.50 -22.27 -6.95
C ASP A 275 -14.84 -22.33 -5.45
N ALA A 276 -13.82 -22.30 -4.58
CA ALA A 276 -14.01 -22.43 -3.14
C ALA A 276 -14.82 -21.28 -2.55
N LYS A 277 -15.74 -21.61 -1.64
CA LYS A 277 -16.56 -20.64 -0.91
C LYS A 277 -16.53 -20.90 0.58
N ASN A 278 -16.68 -19.83 1.34
CA ASN A 278 -16.97 -19.85 2.76
C ASN A 278 -18.43 -20.23 3.02
N GLU A 279 -18.80 -20.46 4.27
CA GLU A 279 -20.17 -20.78 4.68
C GLU A 279 -21.17 -19.66 4.35
N ASP A 280 -20.75 -18.41 4.34
CA ASP A 280 -21.53 -17.25 3.96
C ASP A 280 -21.69 -17.05 2.43
N GLY A 281 -21.09 -17.94 1.63
CA GLY A 281 -21.12 -17.90 0.17
C GLY A 281 -20.07 -16.98 -0.47
N SER A 282 -19.28 -16.25 0.32
CA SER A 282 -18.15 -15.44 -0.19
C SER A 282 -17.04 -16.35 -0.74
N THR A 283 -16.22 -15.81 -1.67
CA THR A 283 -15.07 -16.56 -2.21
C THR A 283 -14.05 -16.84 -1.12
N ASN A 284 -13.56 -18.09 -1.07
CA ASN A 284 -12.40 -18.47 -0.26
C ASN A 284 -11.18 -18.81 -1.12
N TYR A 285 -11.27 -18.59 -2.43
CA TYR A 285 -10.11 -18.74 -3.31
C TYR A 285 -9.02 -17.76 -2.91
N TYR A 286 -7.80 -18.25 -2.66
CA TYR A 286 -6.73 -17.42 -2.09
C TYR A 286 -6.36 -16.21 -2.96
N VAL A 287 -6.43 -16.35 -4.28
CA VAL A 287 -6.16 -15.24 -5.22
C VAL A 287 -7.16 -14.11 -5.01
N ASP A 288 -8.45 -14.42 -5.02
CA ASP A 288 -9.49 -13.42 -4.80
C ASP A 288 -9.45 -12.86 -3.39
N ALA A 289 -9.20 -13.72 -2.40
CA ALA A 289 -9.13 -13.33 -1.00
C ALA A 289 -8.00 -12.32 -0.76
N ILE A 290 -6.84 -12.53 -1.37
CA ILE A 290 -5.69 -11.61 -1.26
C ILE A 290 -5.94 -10.34 -2.07
N ASN A 291 -6.31 -10.43 -3.34
CA ASN A 291 -6.52 -9.26 -4.18
C ASN A 291 -7.57 -8.29 -3.63
N ARG A 292 -8.64 -8.81 -3.00
CA ARG A 292 -9.72 -7.98 -2.44
C ARG A 292 -9.44 -7.44 -1.05
N ARG A 293 -8.69 -8.16 -0.22
CA ARG A 293 -8.55 -7.83 1.22
C ARG A 293 -7.17 -7.31 1.61
N SER A 294 -6.12 -7.68 0.85
CA SER A 294 -4.78 -7.23 1.18
C SER A 294 -4.59 -5.74 0.85
N LYS A 295 -4.02 -5.01 1.79
CA LYS A 295 -3.56 -3.63 1.59
C LYS A 295 -2.14 -3.55 1.04
N TYR A 296 -1.44 -4.69 0.98
CA TYR A 296 0.00 -4.76 0.72
C TYR A 296 0.36 -5.56 -0.52
N LEU A 297 -0.49 -6.49 -0.97
CA LEU A 297 -0.16 -7.47 -2.00
C LEU A 297 -1.15 -7.52 -3.16
N TRP A 298 -0.61 -7.77 -4.36
CA TRP A 298 -1.33 -8.36 -5.49
C TRP A 298 -0.83 -9.77 -5.71
N TRP A 299 -1.72 -10.67 -6.11
CA TRP A 299 -1.33 -11.99 -6.59
C TRP A 299 -0.64 -11.87 -7.97
N ALA A 300 0.50 -12.56 -8.13
CA ALA A 300 1.27 -12.56 -9.37
C ALA A 300 1.34 -13.94 -10.03
N GLY A 301 1.30 -15.03 -9.23
CA GLY A 301 1.37 -16.39 -9.76
C GLY A 301 1.22 -17.44 -8.68
N HIS A 302 1.03 -18.67 -9.10
CA HIS A 302 0.99 -19.80 -8.16
C HIS A 302 2.41 -20.17 -7.70
N ALA A 303 2.56 -20.46 -6.40
CA ALA A 303 3.83 -20.93 -5.87
C ALA A 303 4.22 -22.28 -6.50
N SER A 304 5.51 -22.51 -6.67
CA SER A 304 6.05 -23.79 -7.12
C SER A 304 5.68 -24.90 -6.11
N GLY A 305 5.25 -26.06 -6.60
CA GLY A 305 4.79 -27.17 -5.74
C GLY A 305 3.31 -27.13 -5.36
N LEU A 306 2.55 -26.12 -5.78
CA LEU A 306 1.10 -26.09 -5.65
C LEU A 306 0.45 -26.73 -6.90
N SER A 307 0.33 -28.05 -6.94
CA SER A 307 -0.38 -28.72 -8.03
C SER A 307 -1.89 -28.48 -7.91
N ASN A 308 -2.58 -28.35 -9.05
CA ASN A 308 -4.01 -28.07 -9.18
C ASN A 308 -4.48 -26.71 -8.59
N ALA A 309 -3.62 -25.87 -8.08
CA ALA A 309 -4.00 -24.52 -7.66
C ALA A 309 -4.66 -23.75 -8.83
N GLY A 310 -5.79 -23.09 -8.56
CA GLY A 310 -6.61 -22.45 -9.61
C GLY A 310 -7.57 -23.36 -10.35
N SER A 311 -7.62 -24.67 -10.03
CA SER A 311 -8.62 -25.59 -10.56
C SER A 311 -9.84 -25.64 -9.63
N ALA A 312 -11.00 -26.08 -10.18
CA ALA A 312 -12.17 -26.39 -9.36
C ALA A 312 -11.90 -27.55 -8.40
N ALA A 313 -12.56 -27.57 -7.23
CA ALA A 313 -12.34 -28.55 -6.16
C ALA A 313 -12.70 -29.98 -6.54
N ALA A 314 -13.63 -30.18 -7.51
CA ALA A 314 -14.21 -31.49 -7.85
C ALA A 314 -13.15 -32.54 -8.19
N GLY A 315 -12.99 -33.53 -7.32
CA GLY A 315 -12.11 -34.70 -7.52
C GLY A 315 -10.62 -34.35 -7.55
N LYS A 316 -10.18 -33.18 -7.05
CA LYS A 316 -8.79 -32.73 -7.12
C LYS A 316 -8.06 -32.95 -5.79
N ALA A 317 -6.87 -33.54 -5.88
CA ALA A 317 -5.90 -33.53 -4.80
C ALA A 317 -4.95 -32.33 -5.03
N PHE A 318 -5.02 -31.32 -4.16
CA PHE A 318 -4.17 -30.13 -4.26
C PHE A 318 -2.81 -30.41 -3.64
N GLY A 319 -1.75 -29.99 -4.34
CA GLY A 319 -0.38 -30.09 -3.84
C GLY A 319 -0.09 -29.03 -2.79
N GLY A 320 0.96 -29.28 -2.02
CA GLY A 320 1.53 -28.34 -1.07
C GLY A 320 3.00 -28.66 -0.84
N ALA A 321 3.84 -27.64 -0.71
CA ALA A 321 5.27 -27.80 -0.41
C ALA A 321 5.45 -28.44 0.97
N ILE A 322 6.56 -29.15 1.17
CA ILE A 322 6.91 -29.80 2.45
C ILE A 322 7.53 -28.82 3.46
N LYS A 323 7.89 -27.61 3.04
CA LYS A 323 8.35 -26.51 3.87
C LYS A 323 7.61 -25.22 3.47
N PRO A 324 7.54 -24.21 4.34
CA PRO A 324 6.98 -22.92 3.98
C PRO A 324 7.76 -22.26 2.83
N ASP A 325 7.04 -21.52 1.99
CA ASP A 325 7.61 -20.63 0.99
C ASP A 325 7.62 -19.20 1.55
N THR A 326 8.78 -18.78 2.03
CA THR A 326 8.97 -17.46 2.67
C THR A 326 9.92 -16.63 1.82
N GLN A 327 9.46 -15.47 1.37
CA GLN A 327 10.25 -14.60 0.48
C GLN A 327 10.14 -13.14 0.91
N SER A 328 11.27 -12.42 0.87
CA SER A 328 11.37 -10.99 1.09
C SER A 328 11.20 -10.26 -0.23
N PHE A 329 10.60 -9.07 -0.20
CA PHE A 329 10.50 -8.23 -1.38
C PHE A 329 11.74 -7.36 -1.58
N ALA A 330 12.01 -7.03 -2.84
CA ALA A 330 13.12 -6.19 -3.25
C ALA A 330 12.78 -5.40 -4.51
N SER A 331 13.69 -4.51 -4.89
CA SER A 331 13.64 -3.70 -6.13
C SER A 331 12.45 -2.75 -6.28
N GLY A 332 11.64 -2.56 -5.25
CA GLY A 332 10.66 -1.48 -5.22
C GLY A 332 11.37 -0.12 -5.28
N SER A 333 10.85 0.78 -6.09
CA SER A 333 11.46 2.09 -6.33
C SER A 333 10.40 3.19 -6.35
N ASP A 334 10.74 4.32 -5.70
CA ASP A 334 9.93 5.54 -5.74
C ASP A 334 10.13 6.34 -7.06
N GLY A 335 11.04 5.89 -7.92
CA GLY A 335 11.40 6.60 -9.15
C GLY A 335 12.21 7.89 -8.89
N SER A 336 12.34 8.69 -9.93
CA SER A 336 12.99 9.99 -9.89
C SER A 336 12.05 11.09 -9.35
N ALA A 337 12.57 12.29 -9.09
CA ALA A 337 11.74 13.46 -8.84
C ALA A 337 10.78 13.69 -10.02
N GLY A 338 9.54 14.08 -9.72
CA GLY A 338 8.53 14.33 -10.73
C GLY A 338 8.92 15.48 -11.67
N THR A 339 8.72 15.27 -12.96
CA THR A 339 8.89 16.31 -13.97
C THR A 339 7.61 17.14 -14.11
N ALA A 340 7.72 18.37 -14.61
CA ALA A 340 6.56 19.23 -14.87
C ALA A 340 5.47 18.50 -15.69
N GLY A 341 5.85 17.75 -16.75
CA GLY A 341 4.91 17.00 -17.57
C GLY A 341 4.16 15.89 -16.81
N GLN A 342 4.81 15.23 -15.85
CA GLN A 342 4.17 14.20 -15.02
C GLN A 342 3.15 14.82 -14.05
N TYR A 343 3.47 15.97 -13.44
CA TYR A 343 2.51 16.73 -12.66
C TYR A 343 1.33 17.20 -13.51
N GLN A 344 1.60 17.77 -14.71
CA GLN A 344 0.57 18.21 -15.65
C GLN A 344 -0.39 17.07 -16.00
N THR A 345 0.15 15.88 -16.34
CA THR A 345 -0.68 14.69 -16.62
C THR A 345 -1.55 14.28 -15.43
N ALA A 346 -1.04 14.39 -14.21
CA ALA A 346 -1.81 14.07 -13.01
C ALA A 346 -2.89 15.12 -12.73
N TYR A 347 -2.60 16.41 -12.93
CA TYR A 347 -3.59 17.47 -12.80
C TYR A 347 -4.67 17.42 -13.88
N ASP A 348 -4.38 16.92 -15.09
CA ASP A 348 -5.36 16.72 -16.15
C ASP A 348 -6.49 15.74 -15.76
N LYS A 349 -6.30 14.92 -14.72
CA LYS A 349 -7.37 14.10 -14.12
C LYS A 349 -8.49 14.94 -13.48
N PHE A 350 -8.25 16.22 -13.25
CA PHE A 350 -9.23 17.17 -12.72
C PHE A 350 -9.85 18.07 -13.76
N LYS A 351 -9.52 17.90 -15.05
CA LYS A 351 -9.94 18.80 -16.14
C LYS A 351 -11.43 18.75 -16.43
N SER A 352 -12.05 17.57 -16.33
CA SER A 352 -13.48 17.39 -16.64
C SER A 352 -14.35 17.76 -15.44
N SER A 353 -15.21 18.79 -15.59
CA SER A 353 -16.22 19.13 -14.57
C SER A 353 -17.38 18.13 -14.51
N GLU A 354 -17.54 17.29 -15.53
CA GLU A 354 -18.56 16.23 -15.55
C GLU A 354 -18.13 15.00 -14.73
N GLU A 355 -16.81 14.79 -14.58
CA GLU A 355 -16.27 13.63 -13.88
C GLU A 355 -15.97 13.88 -12.40
N VAL A 356 -15.61 15.11 -12.04
CA VAL A 356 -15.24 15.48 -10.67
C VAL A 356 -15.64 16.92 -10.38
N ASP A 357 -16.31 17.12 -9.26
CA ASP A 357 -16.65 18.44 -8.76
C ASP A 357 -15.55 18.92 -7.79
N ILE A 358 -14.90 20.02 -8.14
CA ILE A 358 -13.83 20.65 -7.35
C ILE A 358 -13.97 22.16 -7.41
N SER A 359 -13.68 22.84 -6.32
CA SER A 359 -13.75 24.31 -6.23
C SER A 359 -12.37 24.95 -6.08
N ILE A 360 -11.40 24.22 -5.52
CA ILE A 360 -10.05 24.73 -5.24
C ILE A 360 -9.00 23.71 -5.69
N ILE A 361 -7.97 24.17 -6.40
CA ILE A 361 -6.81 23.34 -6.77
C ILE A 361 -5.58 23.89 -6.03
N MET A 362 -4.84 23.04 -5.36
CA MET A 362 -3.56 23.37 -4.76
C MET A 362 -2.43 23.01 -5.72
N ALA A 363 -1.56 23.96 -6.03
CA ALA A 363 -0.44 23.72 -6.94
C ALA A 363 0.76 23.02 -6.26
N GLY A 364 0.79 22.95 -4.93
CA GLY A 364 1.91 22.35 -4.19
C GLY A 364 3.20 23.15 -4.35
N SER A 365 4.28 22.45 -4.64
CA SER A 365 5.59 23.06 -4.96
C SER A 365 5.77 23.23 -6.48
N ALA A 366 4.73 23.64 -7.20
CA ALA A 366 4.75 23.75 -8.64
C ALA A 366 5.73 24.83 -9.14
N THR A 367 6.47 24.51 -10.19
CA THR A 367 7.20 25.51 -10.98
C THR A 367 6.23 26.30 -11.86
N ALA A 368 6.63 27.46 -12.35
CA ALA A 368 5.78 28.31 -13.20
C ALA A 368 5.16 27.57 -14.41
N PRO A 369 5.88 26.68 -15.16
CA PRO A 369 5.25 25.89 -16.23
C PRO A 369 4.11 24.95 -15.76
N THR A 370 4.23 24.35 -14.57
CA THR A 370 3.17 23.51 -14.01
C THR A 370 2.00 24.35 -13.53
N ALA A 371 2.26 25.45 -12.83
CA ALA A 371 1.23 26.38 -12.37
C ALA A 371 0.43 26.97 -13.55
N ASN A 372 1.12 27.40 -14.62
CA ASN A 372 0.47 27.88 -15.85
C ASN A 372 -0.40 26.80 -16.50
N HIS A 373 0.07 25.54 -16.53
CA HIS A 373 -0.77 24.46 -17.06
C HIS A 373 -2.08 24.30 -16.27
N ILE A 374 -1.99 24.36 -14.93
CA ILE A 374 -3.19 24.25 -14.07
C ILE A 374 -4.13 25.44 -14.32
N ILE A 375 -3.58 26.66 -14.43
CA ILE A 375 -4.39 27.86 -14.71
C ILE A 375 -5.06 27.74 -16.09
N ASP A 376 -4.26 27.56 -17.15
CA ASP A 376 -4.70 27.71 -18.53
C ASP A 376 -5.55 26.53 -19.00
N ASN A 377 -5.18 25.30 -18.64
CA ASN A 377 -5.80 24.10 -19.17
C ASN A 377 -6.87 23.49 -18.26
N ILE A 378 -6.91 23.91 -16.98
CA ILE A 378 -7.89 23.39 -16.02
C ILE A 378 -8.80 24.50 -15.52
N ALA A 379 -8.29 25.49 -14.78
CA ALA A 379 -9.13 26.50 -14.16
C ALA A 379 -9.85 27.41 -15.18
N GLU A 380 -9.12 27.95 -16.18
CA GLU A 380 -9.71 28.75 -17.27
C GLU A 380 -10.66 27.93 -18.17
N PHE A 381 -10.42 26.62 -18.30
CA PHE A 381 -11.28 25.73 -19.05
C PHE A 381 -12.57 25.41 -18.28
N ARG A 382 -12.45 25.06 -17.00
CA ARG A 382 -13.59 24.71 -16.12
C ARG A 382 -14.40 25.93 -15.71
N LYS A 383 -13.75 27.01 -15.27
CA LYS A 383 -14.34 28.26 -14.75
C LYS A 383 -15.16 28.11 -13.46
N ASP A 384 -15.08 26.96 -12.81
CA ASP A 384 -15.76 26.62 -11.56
C ASP A 384 -14.81 26.40 -10.38
N CYS A 385 -13.51 26.59 -10.59
CA CYS A 385 -12.49 26.41 -9.57
C CYS A 385 -11.41 27.49 -9.62
N VAL A 386 -10.69 27.65 -8.51
CA VAL A 386 -9.53 28.56 -8.38
C VAL A 386 -8.26 27.77 -8.03
N VAL A 387 -7.11 28.30 -8.40
CA VAL A 387 -5.80 27.68 -8.18
C VAL A 387 -5.03 28.44 -7.12
N CYS A 388 -4.67 27.80 -6.01
CA CYS A 388 -3.80 28.34 -4.97
C CYS A 388 -2.36 27.96 -5.29
N ILE A 389 -1.47 28.95 -5.42
CA ILE A 389 -0.09 28.81 -5.89
C ILE A 389 0.83 29.43 -4.86
N SER A 390 1.94 28.75 -4.51
CA SER A 390 3.06 29.32 -3.75
C SER A 390 4.27 29.51 -4.69
N PRO A 391 5.13 30.50 -4.48
CA PRO A 391 6.40 30.63 -5.21
C PRO A 391 7.31 29.44 -4.94
N GLU A 392 8.41 29.30 -5.66
CA GLU A 392 9.37 28.24 -5.41
C GLU A 392 10.07 28.44 -4.05
N GLN A 393 10.46 27.35 -3.37
CA GLN A 393 11.10 27.48 -2.05
C GLN A 393 12.38 28.32 -2.09
N ALA A 394 13.15 28.22 -3.18
CA ALA A 394 14.39 28.95 -3.34
C ALA A 394 14.18 30.46 -3.38
N ASP A 395 13.00 30.91 -3.84
CA ASP A 395 12.68 32.34 -3.96
C ASP A 395 12.48 33.01 -2.59
N VAL A 396 12.04 32.25 -1.59
CA VAL A 396 11.57 32.78 -0.29
C VAL A 396 12.32 32.26 0.93
N VAL A 397 13.03 31.10 0.83
CA VAL A 397 13.70 30.50 1.98
C VAL A 397 15.20 30.55 1.83
N ASN A 398 15.88 31.28 2.75
CA ASN A 398 17.32 31.47 2.75
C ASN A 398 17.87 32.14 1.46
N ASN A 399 17.05 32.92 0.80
CA ASN A 399 17.44 33.66 -0.38
C ASN A 399 18.25 34.88 0.00
N SER A 400 19.56 34.82 -0.15
CA SER A 400 20.52 35.85 0.26
C SER A 400 21.37 36.41 -0.90
N GLY A 401 20.88 36.27 -2.14
CA GLY A 401 21.61 36.65 -3.34
C GLY A 401 21.96 38.15 -3.40
N HIS A 402 21.04 39.02 -2.98
CA HIS A 402 21.18 40.46 -2.90
C HIS A 402 20.16 41.10 -1.95
N THR A 403 20.21 42.40 -1.74
CA THR A 403 19.19 43.12 -0.94
C THR A 403 17.84 43.04 -1.63
N ASN A 404 16.80 42.57 -0.92
CA ASN A 404 15.45 42.29 -1.43
C ASN A 404 15.34 41.13 -2.41
N ALA A 405 16.30 40.19 -2.45
CA ALA A 405 16.29 39.04 -3.35
C ALA A 405 14.97 38.28 -3.30
N GLU A 406 14.43 38.03 -2.11
CA GLU A 406 13.16 37.34 -1.92
C GLU A 406 11.99 38.06 -2.60
N VAL A 407 11.94 39.39 -2.54
CA VAL A 407 10.86 40.17 -3.18
C VAL A 407 11.01 40.15 -4.70
N ASP A 408 12.22 40.32 -5.19
CA ASP A 408 12.52 40.40 -6.62
C ASP A 408 12.23 39.03 -7.28
N ASP A 409 12.61 37.92 -6.65
CA ASP A 409 12.37 36.55 -7.17
C ASP A 409 10.89 36.16 -7.12
N ILE A 410 10.14 36.55 -6.06
CA ILE A 410 8.67 36.37 -6.04
C ILE A 410 8.00 37.18 -7.17
N VAL A 411 8.48 38.42 -7.45
CA VAL A 411 7.96 39.20 -8.56
C VAL A 411 8.32 38.59 -9.90
N GLU A 412 9.52 38.01 -10.06
CA GLU A 412 9.92 37.28 -11.26
C GLU A 412 9.01 36.04 -11.45
N PHE A 413 8.80 35.23 -10.40
CA PHE A 413 7.88 34.10 -10.43
C PHE A 413 6.46 34.53 -10.82
N ARG A 414 5.92 35.63 -10.21
CA ARG A 414 4.62 36.18 -10.56
C ARG A 414 4.54 36.61 -12.04
N ASN A 415 5.59 37.20 -12.57
CA ASN A 415 5.65 37.65 -13.96
C ASN A 415 5.71 36.46 -14.96
N ALA A 416 6.22 35.31 -14.51
CA ALA A 416 6.24 34.09 -15.29
C ALA A 416 4.89 33.35 -15.31
N LEU A 417 3.96 33.73 -14.41
CA LEU A 417 2.62 33.14 -14.36
C LEU A 417 1.68 33.82 -15.34
N THR A 418 0.76 33.04 -15.94
CA THR A 418 -0.34 33.54 -16.74
C THR A 418 -1.22 34.46 -15.91
N SER A 419 -1.61 35.63 -16.46
CA SER A 419 -2.52 36.56 -15.81
C SER A 419 -3.95 36.04 -15.92
N SER A 420 -4.51 35.59 -14.81
CA SER A 420 -5.87 35.00 -14.72
C SER A 420 -6.54 35.43 -13.43
N SER A 421 -7.88 35.57 -13.48
CA SER A 421 -8.70 35.77 -12.27
C SER A 421 -8.91 34.49 -11.48
N TYR A 422 -8.52 33.32 -12.02
CA TYR A 422 -8.64 32.02 -11.36
C TYR A 422 -7.35 31.61 -10.62
N GLY A 423 -6.24 32.36 -10.76
CA GLY A 423 -4.98 32.08 -10.07
C GLY A 423 -4.80 32.98 -8.84
N ILE A 424 -4.46 32.39 -7.70
CA ILE A 424 -4.16 33.07 -6.43
C ILE A 424 -2.74 32.73 -6.05
N LEU A 425 -1.84 33.71 -6.01
CA LEU A 425 -0.47 33.55 -5.56
C LEU A 425 -0.35 34.01 -4.10
N ASP A 426 0.12 33.11 -3.22
CA ASP A 426 0.49 33.42 -1.85
C ASP A 426 1.96 33.91 -1.75
N SER A 427 2.41 34.27 -0.53
CA SER A 427 3.73 34.83 -0.30
C SER A 427 4.82 33.83 0.06
N GLY A 428 4.52 32.50 0.09
CA GLY A 428 5.63 31.58 0.29
C GLY A 428 5.43 30.34 1.12
N TYR A 429 6.28 30.16 2.13
CA TYR A 429 6.41 28.93 2.90
C TYR A 429 6.27 29.18 4.39
N LYS A 430 5.69 28.23 5.11
CA LYS A 430 5.68 28.19 6.57
C LYS A 430 6.71 27.18 7.10
N TYR A 431 7.23 27.45 8.28
CA TYR A 431 8.11 26.54 9.02
C TYR A 431 7.25 25.71 9.97
N GLN A 432 7.00 24.43 9.60
CA GLN A 432 6.06 23.52 10.28
C GLN A 432 6.79 22.34 10.90
N TYR A 433 6.34 21.91 12.09
CA TYR A 433 6.82 20.70 12.71
C TYR A 433 6.24 19.45 12.04
N ASP A 434 7.15 18.59 11.57
CA ASP A 434 6.83 17.26 11.02
C ASP A 434 6.79 16.25 12.18
N LYS A 435 5.59 15.98 12.68
CA LYS A 435 5.33 15.06 13.79
C LYS A 435 5.69 13.60 13.49
N TYR A 436 5.86 13.24 12.22
CA TYR A 436 6.20 11.87 11.80
C TYR A 436 7.70 11.61 11.82
N ASN A 437 8.51 12.66 11.62
CA ASN A 437 9.97 12.56 11.52
C ASN A 437 10.71 13.38 12.58
N ASP A 438 9.99 13.96 13.54
CA ASP A 438 10.52 14.77 14.66
C ASP A 438 11.49 15.88 14.21
N GLN A 439 11.04 16.69 13.22
CA GLN A 439 11.83 17.80 12.70
C GLN A 439 10.95 18.90 12.11
N TYR A 440 11.53 20.12 12.05
CA TYR A 440 10.86 21.23 11.39
C TYR A 440 11.19 21.27 9.89
N ARG A 441 10.19 21.65 9.07
CA ARG A 441 10.30 21.70 7.62
C ARG A 441 9.61 22.94 7.05
N TYR A 442 10.13 23.44 5.93
CA TYR A 442 9.44 24.45 5.14
C TYR A 442 8.44 23.81 4.19
N VAL A 443 7.18 24.24 4.27
CA VAL A 443 6.05 23.71 3.52
C VAL A 443 5.34 24.84 2.79
N PRO A 444 4.92 24.66 1.52
CA PRO A 444 4.17 25.69 0.78
C PRO A 444 2.89 26.09 1.50
N LEU A 445 2.51 27.35 1.43
CA LEU A 445 1.30 27.88 2.08
C LEU A 445 0.01 27.55 1.34
N ASN A 446 0.06 27.19 0.06
CA ASN A 446 -1.16 27.00 -0.75
C ASN A 446 -2.14 25.99 -0.17
N GLY A 447 -1.69 24.96 0.57
CA GLY A 447 -2.56 24.02 1.29
C GLY A 447 -3.36 24.70 2.41
N ASP A 448 -2.73 25.57 3.20
CA ASP A 448 -3.39 26.33 4.26
C ASP A 448 -4.32 27.40 3.70
N VAL A 449 -3.91 28.09 2.64
CA VAL A 449 -4.74 29.12 1.96
C VAL A 449 -6.01 28.48 1.42
N ALA A 450 -5.87 27.39 0.67
CA ALA A 450 -6.98 26.61 0.13
C ALA A 450 -7.93 26.11 1.23
N GLY A 451 -7.36 25.53 2.30
CA GLY A 451 -8.12 25.05 3.46
C GLY A 451 -8.87 26.16 4.19
N THR A 452 -8.24 27.34 4.36
CA THR A 452 -8.90 28.49 4.98
C THR A 452 -10.03 29.02 4.12
N MET A 453 -9.88 29.02 2.79
CA MET A 453 -10.97 29.37 1.84
C MET A 453 -12.14 28.41 1.98
N ALA A 454 -11.87 27.09 1.93
CA ALA A 454 -12.90 26.06 2.09
C ALA A 454 -13.67 26.21 3.41
N ARG A 455 -12.94 26.40 4.53
CA ARG A 455 -13.58 26.63 5.83
C ARG A 455 -14.40 27.92 5.88
N THR A 456 -13.99 28.96 5.18
CA THR A 456 -14.75 30.21 5.13
C THR A 456 -16.08 30.03 4.41
N ASP A 457 -16.11 29.23 3.35
CA ASP A 457 -17.33 28.91 2.62
C ASP A 457 -18.31 28.08 3.47
N GLU A 458 -17.79 27.15 4.27
CA GLU A 458 -18.59 26.30 5.16
C GLU A 458 -19.29 27.10 6.28
N ILE A 459 -18.67 28.19 6.76
CA ILE A 459 -19.17 28.99 7.90
C ILE A 459 -20.21 30.04 7.44
N ARG A 460 -20.31 30.33 6.15
CA ARG A 460 -21.26 31.30 5.60
C ARG A 460 -22.65 30.69 5.34
#